data_38780a5c2bc50a21b79e26a3d7442372
#
_entry.id   38780a5c2bc50a21b79e26a3d7442372
#
_cell.length_a   1.000
_cell.length_b   1.000
_cell.length_c   1.000
_cell.angle_alpha   90.00
_cell.angle_beta   90.00
_cell.angle_gamma   90.00
#
_symmetry.space_group_name_H-M   'P 1'
#
loop_
_entity.id
_entity.type
_entity.pdbx_description
1 polymer ?
#
loop_
_entity_poly.entity_id
_entity_poly.type
_entity_poly.pdbx_seq_one_letter_code
_entity_poly.pdbx_strand_id
1 'polypeptide(L)'
;MNRMNRSYQREEIQLALRDAFPIMLAYFPLSMTYGVLAAAGGLQGGITVFSSVWIFSGGAQFMLLGMFASAAAPVTIITTLLLLSMRHVLYGATMGPYLANWRESGKWLAAMGLTDEGFAVTSSRAAQGDIISPSYYITFAMAIYGSWVAGTAAGTGLGGFVTAELAEVLTFALPALFIALLAGGKRTLPFMAAAGCGAVLATLAALLQLGGVGLIAGGLVGATLGQQISRVRKGRMNPAPTKAKVERTIR
;
A
#
# COMPACT_ATOMS: atom_id res chain seq x y z
N MET A 1 -10.27 -26.49 25.02
CA MET A 1 -9.72 -25.18 24.56
C MET A 1 -9.89 -24.20 25.72
N ASN A 2 -8.77 -23.82 26.36
CA ASN A 2 -8.73 -23.19 27.69
C ASN A 2 -9.28 -21.75 27.65
N ARG A 3 -9.94 -21.29 28.75
CA ARG A 3 -10.49 -19.92 28.87
C ARG A 3 -9.43 -18.83 28.63
N MET A 4 -8.19 -19.07 29.00
CA MET A 4 -7.03 -18.22 28.81
C MET A 4 -6.71 -17.98 27.32
N ASN A 5 -6.89 -18.99 26.47
CA ASN A 5 -6.65 -18.87 25.02
C ASN A 5 -7.74 -18.04 24.32
N ARG A 6 -8.97 -18.07 24.87
CA ARG A 6 -10.10 -17.28 24.33
C ARG A 6 -10.01 -15.80 24.70
N SER A 7 -9.49 -15.44 25.88
CA SER A 7 -9.29 -14.04 26.28
C SER A 7 -8.19 -13.41 25.44
N TYR A 8 -7.07 -14.10 25.25
CA TYR A 8 -5.96 -13.64 24.39
C TYR A 8 -6.40 -13.40 22.94
N GLN A 9 -7.15 -14.34 22.35
CA GLN A 9 -7.68 -14.16 20.99
C GLN A 9 -8.63 -12.97 20.87
N ARG A 10 -9.47 -12.71 21.88
CA ARG A 10 -10.36 -11.54 21.88
C ARG A 10 -9.59 -10.23 21.93
N GLU A 11 -8.56 -10.15 22.74
CA GLU A 11 -7.69 -8.98 22.84
C GLU A 11 -6.99 -8.69 21.49
N GLU A 12 -6.48 -9.71 20.82
CA GLU A 12 -5.88 -9.58 19.49
C GLU A 12 -6.86 -9.11 18.43
N ILE A 13 -8.08 -9.66 18.42
CA ILE A 13 -9.14 -9.23 17.50
C ILE A 13 -9.53 -7.77 17.75
N GLN A 14 -9.68 -7.36 19.01
CA GLN A 14 -10.00 -5.98 19.36
C GLN A 14 -8.88 -5.02 18.95
N LEU A 15 -7.63 -5.41 19.16
CA LEU A 15 -6.46 -4.64 18.73
C LEU A 15 -6.41 -4.51 17.21
N ALA A 16 -6.64 -5.60 16.48
CA ALA A 16 -6.69 -5.61 15.03
C ALA A 16 -7.77 -4.67 14.47
N LEU A 17 -8.97 -4.73 15.03
CA LEU A 17 -10.08 -3.85 14.63
C LEU A 17 -9.80 -2.38 14.95
N ARG A 18 -9.18 -2.11 16.11
CA ARG A 18 -8.76 -0.75 16.48
C ARG A 18 -7.75 -0.18 15.49
N ASP A 19 -6.75 -0.96 15.11
CA ASP A 19 -5.72 -0.55 14.16
C ASP A 19 -6.27 -0.45 12.73
N ALA A 20 -7.24 -1.30 12.36
CA ALA A 20 -7.90 -1.27 11.06
C ALA A 20 -8.87 -0.08 10.91
N PHE A 21 -9.48 0.37 11.99
CA PHE A 21 -10.57 1.35 11.96
C PHE A 21 -10.23 2.65 11.21
N PRO A 22 -9.08 3.31 11.44
CA PRO A 22 -8.72 4.50 10.67
C PRO A 22 -8.58 4.24 9.17
N ILE A 23 -8.06 3.05 8.80
CA ILE A 23 -7.91 2.65 7.41
C ILE A 23 -9.28 2.34 6.78
N MET A 24 -10.15 1.63 7.49
CA MET A 24 -11.52 1.37 7.05
C MET A 24 -12.28 2.67 6.77
N LEU A 25 -12.11 3.67 7.65
CA LEU A 25 -12.75 4.98 7.50
C LEU A 25 -12.26 5.73 6.24
N ALA A 26 -11.01 5.54 5.85
CA ALA A 26 -10.45 6.09 4.62
C ALA A 26 -10.82 5.25 3.38
N TYR A 27 -10.80 3.93 3.52
CA TYR A 27 -11.04 3.00 2.42
C TYR A 27 -12.49 3.00 1.94
N PHE A 28 -13.45 3.11 2.85
CA PHE A 28 -14.86 3.08 2.50
C PHE A 28 -15.24 4.20 1.51
N PRO A 29 -14.99 5.50 1.76
CA PRO A 29 -15.31 6.55 0.80
C PRO A 29 -14.45 6.48 -0.46
N LEU A 30 -13.18 6.04 -0.37
CA LEU A 30 -12.32 5.89 -1.53
C LEU A 30 -12.83 4.78 -2.46
N SER A 31 -13.17 3.61 -1.93
CA SER A 31 -13.73 2.52 -2.73
C SER A 31 -15.15 2.81 -3.23
N MET A 32 -15.92 3.60 -2.48
CA MET A 32 -17.20 4.13 -2.96
C MET A 32 -16.97 5.01 -4.19
N THR A 33 -15.98 5.89 -4.16
CA THR A 33 -15.56 6.68 -5.33
C THR A 33 -15.21 5.80 -6.54
N TYR A 34 -14.44 4.72 -6.31
CA TYR A 34 -14.15 3.75 -7.38
C TYR A 34 -15.43 3.15 -7.96
N GLY A 35 -16.36 2.70 -7.11
CA GLY A 35 -17.65 2.14 -7.53
C GLY A 35 -18.48 3.11 -8.37
N VAL A 36 -18.55 4.38 -7.95
CA VAL A 36 -19.22 5.47 -8.68
C VAL A 36 -18.58 5.69 -10.06
N LEU A 37 -17.27 5.85 -10.11
CA LEU A 37 -16.55 6.11 -11.37
C LEU A 37 -16.62 4.93 -12.33
N ALA A 38 -16.57 3.70 -11.84
CA ALA A 38 -16.74 2.50 -12.64
C ALA A 38 -18.14 2.42 -13.25
N ALA A 39 -19.17 2.72 -12.46
CA ALA A 39 -20.56 2.76 -12.95
C ALA A 39 -20.77 3.89 -13.97
N ALA A 40 -20.24 5.10 -13.71
CA ALA A 40 -20.27 6.22 -14.65
C ALA A 40 -19.51 5.90 -15.95
N GLY A 41 -18.44 5.11 -15.88
CA GLY A 41 -17.69 4.58 -17.03
C GLY A 41 -18.36 3.42 -17.78
N GLY A 42 -19.59 3.03 -17.38
CA GLY A 42 -20.37 1.99 -18.05
C GLY A 42 -20.04 0.56 -17.63
N LEU A 43 -19.24 0.34 -16.57
CA LEU A 43 -19.01 -1.00 -16.04
C LEU A 43 -20.26 -1.50 -15.32
N GLN A 44 -20.62 -2.76 -15.59
CA GLN A 44 -21.74 -3.41 -14.89
C GLN A 44 -21.43 -3.54 -13.39
N GLY A 45 -22.44 -3.28 -12.54
CA GLY A 45 -22.29 -3.29 -11.10
C GLY A 45 -21.68 -4.58 -10.52
N GLY A 46 -22.13 -5.74 -11.03
CA GLY A 46 -21.59 -7.03 -10.63
C GLY A 46 -20.09 -7.19 -10.95
N ILE A 47 -19.66 -6.73 -12.13
CA ILE A 47 -18.24 -6.75 -12.56
C ILE A 47 -17.43 -5.80 -11.69
N THR A 48 -17.94 -4.63 -11.37
CA THR A 48 -17.26 -3.64 -10.51
C THR A 48 -17.03 -4.19 -9.11
N VAL A 49 -18.05 -4.77 -8.48
CA VAL A 49 -17.91 -5.39 -7.15
C VAL A 49 -16.98 -6.61 -7.21
N PHE A 50 -17.14 -7.45 -8.24
CA PHE A 50 -16.25 -8.60 -8.43
C PHE A 50 -14.77 -8.17 -8.58
N SER A 51 -14.52 -7.07 -9.30
CA SER A 51 -13.16 -6.54 -9.41
C SER A 51 -12.56 -6.16 -8.06
N SER A 52 -13.35 -5.62 -7.13
CA SER A 52 -12.90 -5.29 -5.77
C SER A 52 -12.69 -6.52 -4.89
N VAL A 53 -13.45 -7.59 -5.13
CA VAL A 53 -13.21 -8.89 -4.48
C VAL A 53 -11.92 -9.53 -4.99
N TRP A 54 -11.63 -9.42 -6.28
CA TRP A 54 -10.50 -10.08 -6.92
C TRP A 54 -9.20 -9.26 -6.88
N ILE A 55 -9.31 -7.94 -7.09
CA ILE A 55 -8.18 -7.02 -7.12
C ILE A 55 -8.21 -6.16 -5.85
N PHE A 56 -7.61 -6.64 -4.77
CA PHE A 56 -7.52 -5.89 -3.52
C PHE A 56 -6.36 -4.89 -3.57
N SER A 57 -6.43 -3.94 -4.50
CA SER A 57 -5.45 -2.86 -4.68
C SER A 57 -6.13 -1.64 -5.29
N GLY A 58 -6.41 -0.64 -4.48
CA GLY A 58 -7.03 0.59 -4.93
C GLY A 58 -6.29 1.25 -6.08
N GLY A 59 -4.97 1.36 -5.98
CA GLY A 59 -4.13 1.93 -7.05
C GLY A 59 -4.27 1.18 -8.38
N ALA A 60 -4.31 -0.16 -8.34
CA ALA A 60 -4.49 -0.98 -9.53
C ALA A 60 -5.88 -0.81 -10.14
N GLN A 61 -6.93 -0.74 -9.31
CA GLN A 61 -8.32 -0.59 -9.77
C GLN A 61 -8.56 0.78 -10.42
N PHE A 62 -8.12 1.88 -9.79
CA PHE A 62 -8.26 3.21 -10.39
C PHE A 62 -7.42 3.35 -11.67
N MET A 63 -6.21 2.78 -11.69
CA MET A 63 -5.39 2.78 -12.90
C MET A 63 -6.02 1.96 -14.02
N LEU A 64 -6.55 0.77 -13.71
CA LEU A 64 -7.28 -0.07 -14.65
C LEU A 64 -8.46 0.69 -15.26
N LEU A 65 -9.25 1.38 -14.44
CA LEU A 65 -10.39 2.18 -14.88
C LEU A 65 -9.97 3.30 -15.83
N GLY A 66 -8.92 4.06 -15.49
CA GLY A 66 -8.40 5.12 -16.36
C GLY A 66 -7.84 4.60 -17.68
N MET A 67 -7.12 3.47 -17.66
CA MET A 67 -6.58 2.85 -18.86
C MET A 67 -7.69 2.26 -19.74
N PHE A 68 -8.75 1.75 -19.14
CA PHE A 68 -9.92 1.26 -19.86
C PHE A 68 -10.67 2.41 -20.55
N ALA A 69 -10.86 3.53 -19.84
CA ALA A 69 -11.48 4.73 -20.39
C ALA A 69 -10.68 5.35 -21.56
N SER A 70 -9.35 5.22 -21.53
CA SER A 70 -8.46 5.67 -22.60
C SER A 70 -8.28 4.66 -23.75
N ALA A 71 -9.04 3.54 -23.75
CA ALA A 71 -8.91 2.46 -24.72
C ALA A 71 -7.47 1.91 -24.86
N ALA A 72 -6.70 1.85 -23.76
CA ALA A 72 -5.34 1.34 -23.77
C ALA A 72 -5.29 -0.13 -24.19
N ALA A 73 -4.23 -0.50 -24.92
CA ALA A 73 -4.05 -1.87 -25.38
C ALA A 73 -3.95 -2.85 -24.17
N PRO A 74 -4.52 -4.05 -24.24
CA PRO A 74 -4.49 -5.03 -23.14
C PRO A 74 -3.08 -5.32 -22.62
N VAL A 75 -2.10 -5.42 -23.51
CA VAL A 75 -0.69 -5.63 -23.12
C VAL A 75 -0.15 -4.48 -22.27
N THR A 76 -0.51 -3.24 -22.59
CA THR A 76 -0.13 -2.05 -21.82
C THR A 76 -0.77 -2.10 -20.43
N ILE A 77 -2.06 -2.46 -20.35
CA ILE A 77 -2.78 -2.59 -19.08
C ILE A 77 -2.09 -3.64 -18.21
N ILE A 78 -1.90 -4.86 -18.72
CA ILE A 78 -1.28 -5.96 -17.97
C ILE A 78 0.12 -5.57 -17.49
N THR A 79 0.96 -5.05 -18.39
CA THR A 79 2.34 -4.68 -18.05
C THR A 79 2.37 -3.59 -16.98
N THR A 80 1.55 -2.56 -17.11
CA THR A 80 1.49 -1.46 -16.13
C THR A 80 1.03 -1.94 -14.76
N LEU A 81 0.00 -2.78 -14.71
CA LEU A 81 -0.50 -3.34 -13.44
C LEU A 81 0.49 -4.29 -12.79
N LEU A 82 1.19 -5.12 -13.56
CA LEU A 82 2.27 -5.98 -13.04
C LEU A 82 3.40 -5.14 -12.44
N LEU A 83 3.84 -4.11 -13.15
CA LEU A 83 4.89 -3.21 -12.67
C LEU A 83 4.47 -2.45 -11.40
N LEU A 84 3.23 -1.96 -11.36
CA LEU A 84 2.66 -1.33 -10.15
C LEU A 84 2.66 -2.31 -8.98
N SER A 85 2.34 -3.58 -9.23
CA SER A 85 2.22 -4.63 -8.21
C SER A 85 3.58 -5.14 -7.71
N MET A 86 4.69 -4.84 -8.38
CA MET A 86 6.02 -5.29 -7.94
C MET A 86 6.41 -4.80 -6.53
N ARG A 87 5.82 -3.72 -6.06
CA ARG A 87 5.98 -3.26 -4.66
C ARG A 87 5.60 -4.33 -3.63
N HIS A 88 4.62 -5.19 -3.92
CA HIS A 88 4.21 -6.27 -3.01
C HIS A 88 5.31 -7.32 -2.80
N VAL A 89 6.23 -7.50 -3.77
CA VAL A 89 7.41 -8.35 -3.61
C VAL A 89 8.30 -7.81 -2.49
N LEU A 90 8.49 -6.48 -2.44
CA LEU A 90 9.28 -5.81 -1.39
C LEU A 90 8.57 -5.90 -0.03
N TYR A 91 7.26 -5.77 0.00
CA TYR A 91 6.47 -5.95 1.22
C TYR A 91 6.59 -7.37 1.75
N GLY A 92 6.43 -8.36 0.87
CA GLY A 92 6.61 -9.78 1.21
C GLY A 92 8.00 -10.11 1.71
N ALA A 93 9.05 -9.59 1.05
CA ALA A 93 10.43 -9.75 1.49
C ALA A 93 10.69 -9.15 2.89
N THR A 94 10.05 -8.01 3.19
CA THR A 94 10.20 -7.34 4.49
C THR A 94 9.41 -8.05 5.59
N MET A 95 8.18 -8.49 5.30
CA MET A 95 7.32 -9.16 6.28
C MET A 95 7.65 -10.65 6.46
N GLY A 96 8.24 -11.30 5.44
CA GLY A 96 8.53 -12.73 5.45
C GLY A 96 9.22 -13.24 6.72
N PRO A 97 10.29 -12.61 7.23
CA PRO A 97 10.94 -13.03 8.47
C PRO A 97 10.01 -13.05 9.69
N TYR A 98 9.08 -12.11 9.79
CA TYR A 98 8.12 -12.02 10.91
C TYR A 98 7.01 -13.09 10.82
N LEU A 99 6.73 -13.58 9.62
CA LEU A 99 5.74 -14.61 9.34
C LEU A 99 6.35 -16.01 9.16
N ALA A 100 7.66 -16.17 9.37
CA ALA A 100 8.39 -17.39 9.07
C ALA A 100 7.80 -18.63 9.77
N ASN A 101 7.36 -18.48 11.02
CA ASN A 101 6.82 -19.56 11.85
C ASN A 101 5.32 -19.85 11.58
N TRP A 102 4.68 -19.14 10.65
CA TRP A 102 3.29 -19.39 10.33
C TRP A 102 3.15 -20.64 9.44
N ARG A 103 1.95 -21.26 9.51
CA ARG A 103 1.57 -22.31 8.57
C ARG A 103 1.49 -21.71 7.16
N GLU A 104 1.80 -22.51 6.14
CA GLU A 104 1.80 -22.03 4.74
C GLU A 104 0.46 -21.40 4.33
N SER A 105 -0.67 -22.02 4.70
CA SER A 105 -2.00 -21.43 4.43
C SER A 105 -2.18 -20.04 5.03
N GLY A 106 -1.63 -19.79 6.22
CA GLY A 106 -1.64 -18.46 6.85
C GLY A 106 -0.79 -17.44 6.10
N LYS A 107 0.37 -17.85 5.59
CA LYS A 107 1.24 -16.99 4.76
C LYS A 107 0.57 -16.60 3.46
N TRP A 108 -0.13 -17.52 2.79
CA TRP A 108 -0.92 -17.22 1.59
C TRP A 108 -2.03 -16.23 1.87
N LEU A 109 -2.80 -16.42 2.94
CA LEU A 109 -3.83 -15.46 3.35
C LEU A 109 -3.24 -14.08 3.70
N ALA A 110 -2.08 -14.06 4.36
CA ALA A 110 -1.39 -12.82 4.66
C ALA A 110 -0.96 -12.08 3.37
N ALA A 111 -0.44 -12.81 2.39
CA ALA A 111 -0.03 -12.24 1.11
C ALA A 111 -1.21 -11.65 0.33
N MET A 112 -2.38 -12.32 0.35
CA MET A 112 -3.60 -11.81 -0.31
C MET A 112 -4.15 -10.54 0.35
N GLY A 113 -3.98 -10.38 1.67
CA GLY A 113 -4.44 -9.22 2.43
C GLY A 113 -3.42 -8.07 2.52
N LEU A 114 -2.29 -8.16 1.83
CA LEU A 114 -1.20 -7.20 1.94
C LEU A 114 -1.47 -5.96 1.08
N THR A 115 -1.75 -4.85 1.73
CA THR A 115 -1.91 -3.52 1.11
C THR A 115 -0.82 -2.57 1.58
N ASP A 116 -0.74 -1.37 0.98
CA ASP A 116 0.25 -0.35 1.36
C ASP A 116 0.09 0.06 2.83
N GLU A 117 -1.13 0.33 3.26
CA GLU A 117 -1.46 0.73 4.62
C GLU A 117 -1.33 -0.45 5.58
N GLY A 118 -1.76 -1.65 5.16
CA GLY A 118 -1.58 -2.88 5.91
C GLY A 118 -0.12 -3.17 6.18
N PHE A 119 0.73 -3.02 5.18
CA PHE A 119 2.18 -3.13 5.33
C PHE A 119 2.73 -2.07 6.28
N ALA A 120 2.32 -0.81 6.14
CA ALA A 120 2.80 0.28 7.00
C ALA A 120 2.51 0.02 8.49
N VAL A 121 1.29 -0.39 8.82
CA VAL A 121 0.88 -0.70 10.20
C VAL A 121 1.60 -1.93 10.72
N THR A 122 1.56 -3.05 10.00
CA THR A 122 2.10 -4.32 10.49
C THR A 122 3.62 -4.32 10.56
N SER A 123 4.32 -3.70 9.59
CA SER A 123 5.78 -3.55 9.64
C SER A 123 6.24 -2.61 10.76
N SER A 124 5.46 -1.56 11.06
CA SER A 124 5.75 -0.67 12.18
C SER A 124 5.64 -1.39 13.51
N ARG A 125 4.59 -2.20 13.72
CA ARG A 125 4.43 -3.03 14.91
C ARG A 125 5.55 -4.05 15.06
N ALA A 126 5.85 -4.78 13.99
CA ALA A 126 6.94 -5.75 13.97
C ALA A 126 8.30 -5.11 14.30
N ALA A 127 8.56 -3.90 13.80
CA ALA A 127 9.78 -3.15 14.11
C ALA A 127 9.85 -2.66 15.58
N GLN A 128 8.71 -2.56 16.28
CA GLN A 128 8.64 -2.26 17.72
C GLN A 128 8.81 -3.50 18.59
N GLY A 129 8.91 -4.68 18.00
CA GLY A 129 9.06 -5.95 18.68
C GLY A 129 7.75 -6.69 18.96
N ASP A 130 6.63 -6.19 18.44
CA ASP A 130 5.35 -6.87 18.59
C ASP A 130 5.34 -8.16 17.77
N ILE A 131 4.78 -9.22 18.35
CA ILE A 131 4.53 -10.49 17.63
C ILE A 131 3.29 -10.32 16.77
N ILE A 132 3.46 -10.45 15.47
CA ILE A 132 2.34 -10.43 14.54
C ILE A 132 1.72 -11.83 14.52
N SER A 133 0.58 -11.99 15.22
CA SER A 133 -0.14 -13.27 15.23
C SER A 133 -1.02 -13.42 13.99
N PRO A 134 -1.32 -14.68 13.56
CA PRO A 134 -2.28 -14.93 12.48
C PRO A 134 -3.65 -14.33 12.78
N SER A 135 -4.13 -14.43 14.03
CA SER A 135 -5.44 -13.90 14.43
C SER A 135 -5.52 -12.39 14.29
N TYR A 136 -4.48 -11.67 14.74
CA TYR A 136 -4.39 -10.22 14.56
C TYR A 136 -4.39 -9.85 13.08
N TYR A 137 -3.44 -10.42 12.30
CA TYR A 137 -3.24 -10.00 10.92
C TYR A 137 -4.43 -10.31 10.02
N ILE A 138 -5.00 -11.52 10.14
CA ILE A 138 -6.16 -11.92 9.31
C ILE A 138 -7.38 -11.06 9.67
N THR A 139 -7.64 -10.81 10.96
CA THR A 139 -8.76 -9.94 11.36
C THR A 139 -8.56 -8.52 10.82
N PHE A 140 -7.36 -7.97 10.96
CA PHE A 140 -7.01 -6.66 10.42
C PHE A 140 -7.22 -6.60 8.89
N ALA A 141 -6.64 -7.55 8.14
CA ALA A 141 -6.75 -7.61 6.68
C ALA A 141 -8.20 -7.78 6.22
N MET A 142 -8.98 -8.65 6.86
CA MET A 142 -10.39 -8.87 6.52
C MET A 142 -11.27 -7.66 6.82
N ALA A 143 -10.97 -6.90 7.88
CA ALA A 143 -11.71 -5.68 8.21
C ALA A 143 -11.51 -4.60 7.13
N ILE A 144 -10.27 -4.33 6.74
CA ILE A 144 -9.97 -3.36 5.69
C ILE A 144 -10.48 -3.82 4.32
N TYR A 145 -10.35 -5.12 4.00
CA TYR A 145 -10.89 -5.73 2.79
C TYR A 145 -12.42 -5.59 2.72
N GLY A 146 -13.12 -5.96 3.79
CA GLY A 146 -14.57 -5.83 3.86
C GLY A 146 -15.04 -4.39 3.68
N SER A 147 -14.34 -3.42 4.27
CA SER A 147 -14.61 -2.00 4.08
C SER A 147 -14.45 -1.57 2.62
N TRP A 148 -13.41 -2.06 1.94
CA TRP A 148 -13.18 -1.77 0.52
C TRP A 148 -14.29 -2.32 -0.38
N VAL A 149 -14.64 -3.59 -0.23
CA VAL A 149 -15.70 -4.23 -1.01
C VAL A 149 -17.07 -3.59 -0.74
N ALA A 150 -17.37 -3.31 0.54
CA ALA A 150 -18.63 -2.66 0.92
C ALA A 150 -18.75 -1.25 0.34
N GLY A 151 -17.68 -0.46 0.38
CA GLY A 151 -17.65 0.88 -0.23
C GLY A 151 -17.83 0.81 -1.75
N THR A 152 -17.16 -0.12 -2.44
CA THR A 152 -17.37 -0.32 -3.88
C THR A 152 -18.82 -0.67 -4.20
N ALA A 153 -19.42 -1.58 -3.44
CA ALA A 153 -20.82 -1.96 -3.65
C ALA A 153 -21.77 -0.78 -3.45
N ALA A 154 -21.56 0.02 -2.39
CA ALA A 154 -22.33 1.22 -2.13
C ALA A 154 -22.16 2.26 -3.27
N GLY A 155 -20.93 2.50 -3.69
CA GLY A 155 -20.63 3.43 -4.79
C GLY A 155 -21.23 3.02 -6.12
N THR A 156 -21.19 1.74 -6.43
CA THR A 156 -21.80 1.19 -7.65
C THR A 156 -23.32 1.41 -7.65
N GLY A 157 -23.99 1.24 -6.50
CA GLY A 157 -25.42 1.53 -6.36
C GLY A 157 -25.76 3.02 -6.51
N LEU A 158 -24.83 3.92 -6.17
CA LEU A 158 -25.00 5.36 -6.26
C LEU A 158 -24.57 5.95 -7.61
N GLY A 159 -23.88 5.18 -8.45
CA GLY A 159 -23.29 5.69 -9.70
C GLY A 159 -24.29 6.34 -10.65
N GLY A 160 -25.53 5.88 -10.67
CA GLY A 160 -26.60 6.46 -11.48
C GLY A 160 -27.11 7.83 -11.03
N PHE A 161 -26.73 8.27 -9.82
CA PHE A 161 -27.12 9.57 -9.25
C PHE A 161 -26.01 10.62 -9.31
N VAL A 162 -24.82 10.24 -9.78
CA VAL A 162 -23.65 11.12 -9.80
C VAL A 162 -23.57 11.86 -11.12
N THR A 163 -23.48 13.20 -11.05
CA THR A 163 -23.30 14.05 -12.24
C THR A 163 -21.87 13.92 -12.78
N ALA A 164 -21.66 14.28 -14.05
CA ALA A 164 -20.35 14.23 -14.69
C ALA A 164 -19.34 15.13 -13.96
N GLU A 165 -19.77 16.32 -13.49
CA GLU A 165 -18.91 17.25 -12.75
C GLU A 165 -18.45 16.65 -11.42
N LEU A 166 -19.35 15.97 -10.70
CA LEU A 166 -18.99 15.31 -9.46
C LEU A 166 -18.05 14.12 -9.70
N ALA A 167 -18.28 13.36 -10.77
CA ALA A 167 -17.39 12.27 -11.17
C ALA A 167 -15.96 12.78 -11.46
N GLU A 168 -15.82 13.93 -12.13
CA GLU A 168 -14.52 14.56 -12.40
C GLU A 168 -13.79 14.93 -11.10
N VAL A 169 -14.49 15.56 -10.15
CA VAL A 169 -13.92 15.88 -8.83
C VAL A 169 -13.47 14.62 -8.08
N LEU A 170 -14.25 13.55 -8.16
CA LEU A 170 -13.96 12.27 -7.51
C LEU A 170 -12.70 11.59 -8.08
N THR A 171 -12.28 11.88 -9.31
CA THR A 171 -11.02 11.33 -9.86
C THR A 171 -9.80 11.76 -9.06
N PHE A 172 -9.88 12.88 -8.32
CA PHE A 172 -8.80 13.35 -7.48
C PHE A 172 -8.66 12.57 -6.15
N ALA A 173 -9.63 11.71 -5.81
CA ALA A 173 -9.61 10.98 -4.53
C ALA A 173 -8.35 10.12 -4.34
N LEU A 174 -7.91 9.41 -5.40
CA LEU A 174 -6.70 8.59 -5.34
C LEU A 174 -5.41 9.42 -5.23
N PRO A 175 -5.16 10.44 -6.07
CA PRO A 175 -4.05 11.37 -5.85
C PRO A 175 -4.05 11.99 -4.45
N ALA A 176 -5.21 12.39 -3.94
CA ALA A 176 -5.33 12.96 -2.60
C ALA A 176 -4.90 11.97 -1.50
N LEU A 177 -5.26 10.68 -1.63
CA LEU A 177 -4.82 9.63 -0.71
C LEU A 177 -3.29 9.51 -0.71
N PHE A 178 -2.65 9.43 -1.87
CA PHE A 178 -1.19 9.31 -1.96
C PHE A 178 -0.47 10.55 -1.42
N ILE A 179 -1.00 11.74 -1.67
CA ILE A 179 -0.47 12.99 -1.08
C ILE A 179 -0.59 12.95 0.44
N ALA A 180 -1.73 12.51 0.98
CA ALA A 180 -1.95 12.39 2.43
C ALA A 180 -0.98 11.38 3.06
N LEU A 181 -0.77 10.21 2.44
CA LEU A 181 0.19 9.21 2.90
C LEU A 181 1.62 9.75 2.87
N LEU A 182 2.00 10.46 1.83
CA LEU A 182 3.31 11.10 1.71
C LEU A 182 3.50 12.18 2.80
N ALA A 183 2.48 12.98 3.05
CA ALA A 183 2.51 14.04 4.06
C ALA A 183 2.54 13.48 5.49
N GLY A 184 1.88 12.34 5.75
CA GLY A 184 1.88 11.62 7.03
C GLY A 184 3.16 10.85 7.32
N GLY A 185 4.02 10.62 6.34
CA GLY A 185 5.28 9.88 6.48
C GLY A 185 6.32 10.60 7.35
N LYS A 186 7.32 9.85 7.84
CA LYS A 186 8.44 10.42 8.61
C LYS A 186 9.25 11.35 7.71
N ARG A 187 9.25 12.65 8.00
CA ARG A 187 9.97 13.70 7.24
C ARG A 187 11.48 13.64 7.48
N THR A 188 12.11 12.51 7.14
CA THR A 188 13.57 12.39 7.18
C THR A 188 14.17 12.85 5.85
N LEU A 189 15.39 13.38 5.90
CA LEU A 189 16.08 13.82 4.67
C LEU A 189 16.15 12.73 3.58
N PRO A 190 16.47 11.46 3.88
CA PRO A 190 16.44 10.38 2.90
C PRO A 190 15.06 10.16 2.27
N PHE A 191 14.00 10.25 3.07
CA PHE A 191 12.62 10.08 2.60
C PHE A 191 12.20 11.25 1.69
N MET A 192 12.47 12.49 2.10
CA MET A 192 12.15 13.68 1.31
C MET A 192 12.91 13.71 -0.01
N ALA A 193 14.19 13.33 -0.01
CA ALA A 193 15.01 13.23 -1.22
C ALA A 193 14.48 12.14 -2.18
N ALA A 194 14.10 10.97 -1.64
CA ALA A 194 13.50 9.90 -2.44
C ALA A 194 12.18 10.34 -3.08
N ALA A 195 11.29 10.94 -2.29
CA ALA A 195 9.98 11.41 -2.74
C ALA A 195 10.12 12.54 -3.81
N GLY A 196 10.97 13.52 -3.56
CA GLY A 196 11.19 14.64 -4.49
C GLY A 196 11.81 14.18 -5.82
N CYS A 197 12.85 13.35 -5.76
CA CYS A 197 13.47 12.78 -6.95
C CYS A 197 12.48 11.92 -7.75
N GLY A 198 11.73 11.05 -7.06
CA GLY A 198 10.71 10.22 -7.70
C GLY A 198 9.62 11.05 -8.38
N ALA A 199 9.13 12.11 -7.71
CA ALA A 199 8.12 13.01 -8.27
C ALA A 199 8.64 13.75 -9.52
N VAL A 200 9.85 14.29 -9.47
CA VAL A 200 10.47 14.99 -10.63
C VAL A 200 10.62 14.04 -11.82
N LEU A 201 11.17 12.84 -11.59
CA LEU A 201 11.39 11.88 -12.66
C LEU A 201 10.05 11.36 -13.24
N ALA A 202 9.05 11.11 -12.40
CA ALA A 202 7.74 10.70 -12.87
C ALA A 202 7.06 11.80 -13.69
N THR A 203 7.17 13.07 -13.26
CA THR A 203 6.64 14.22 -14.02
C THR A 203 7.35 14.40 -15.37
N LEU A 204 8.69 14.34 -15.39
CA LEU A 204 9.46 14.42 -16.62
C LEU A 204 9.09 13.29 -17.59
N ALA A 205 8.95 12.07 -17.09
CA ALA A 205 8.57 10.93 -17.91
C ALA A 205 7.13 11.06 -18.44
N ALA A 206 6.22 11.63 -17.67
CA ALA A 206 4.86 11.93 -18.13
C ALA A 206 4.86 12.98 -19.25
N LEU A 207 5.67 14.04 -19.12
CA LEU A 207 5.83 15.07 -20.16
C LEU A 207 6.46 14.50 -21.45
N LEU A 208 7.34 13.51 -21.32
CA LEU A 208 7.97 12.81 -22.44
C LEU A 208 7.12 11.66 -23.00
N GLN A 209 5.89 11.48 -22.48
CA GLN A 209 4.96 10.41 -22.86
C GLN A 209 5.53 8.98 -22.71
N LEU A 210 6.48 8.79 -21.79
CA LEU A 210 7.11 7.49 -21.51
C LEU A 210 6.22 6.53 -20.69
N GLY A 211 4.99 6.92 -20.39
CA GLY A 211 4.00 6.08 -19.71
C GLY A 211 4.48 5.51 -18.38
N GLY A 212 4.11 4.25 -18.11
CA GLY A 212 4.44 3.57 -16.85
C GLY A 212 5.95 3.36 -16.58
N VAL A 213 6.79 3.41 -17.62
CA VAL A 213 8.26 3.27 -17.47
C VAL A 213 8.84 4.37 -16.59
N GLY A 214 8.33 5.60 -16.74
CA GLY A 214 8.78 6.74 -15.95
C GLY A 214 8.44 6.63 -14.47
N LEU A 215 7.30 6.07 -14.15
CA LEU A 215 6.86 5.85 -12.77
C LEU A 215 7.80 4.87 -12.05
N ILE A 216 8.20 3.80 -12.75
CA ILE A 216 9.11 2.78 -12.22
C ILE A 216 10.52 3.32 -12.09
N ALA A 217 11.03 3.96 -13.15
CA ALA A 217 12.36 4.57 -13.12
C ALA A 217 12.46 5.62 -12.01
N GLY A 218 11.43 6.47 -11.86
CA GLY A 218 11.33 7.44 -10.78
C GLY A 218 11.34 6.81 -9.39
N GLY A 219 10.58 5.73 -9.20
CA GLY A 219 10.54 4.97 -7.96
C GLY A 219 11.89 4.32 -7.61
N LEU A 220 12.51 3.63 -8.56
CA LEU A 220 13.80 2.97 -8.36
C LEU A 220 14.94 3.97 -8.10
N VAL A 221 15.04 5.01 -8.89
CA VAL A 221 16.09 6.04 -8.73
C VAL A 221 15.87 6.82 -7.44
N GLY A 222 14.62 7.21 -7.12
CA GLY A 222 14.28 7.88 -5.87
C GLY A 222 14.63 7.03 -4.65
N ALA A 223 14.26 5.74 -4.65
CA ALA A 223 14.56 4.81 -3.56
C ALA A 223 16.07 4.59 -3.37
N THR A 224 16.83 4.42 -4.47
CA THR A 224 18.28 4.22 -4.41
C THR A 224 19.00 5.46 -3.87
N LEU A 225 18.60 6.66 -4.29
CA LEU A 225 19.13 7.91 -3.74
C LEU A 225 18.83 8.06 -2.25
N GLY A 226 17.58 7.82 -1.84
CA GLY A 226 17.21 7.85 -0.43
C GLY A 226 18.02 6.87 0.41
N GLN A 227 18.25 5.66 -0.10
CA GLN A 227 19.08 4.64 0.56
C GLN A 227 20.55 5.07 0.66
N GLN A 228 21.11 5.64 -0.39
CA GLN A 228 22.51 6.14 -0.36
C GLN A 228 22.68 7.26 0.67
N ILE A 229 21.77 8.24 0.70
CA ILE A 229 21.78 9.31 1.70
C ILE A 229 21.66 8.73 3.11
N SER A 230 20.82 7.73 3.33
CA SER A 230 20.69 7.05 4.61
C SER A 230 21.97 6.35 5.03
N ARG A 231 22.64 5.63 4.10
CA ARG A 231 23.93 4.94 4.36
C ARG A 231 25.04 5.91 4.73
N VAL A 232 25.20 6.99 3.97
CA VAL A 232 26.20 8.04 4.22
C VAL A 232 25.98 8.68 5.59
N ARG A 233 24.72 8.95 5.95
CA ARG A 233 24.37 9.54 7.25
C ARG A 233 24.64 8.59 8.41
N LYS A 234 24.30 7.29 8.27
CA LYS A 234 24.63 6.26 9.29
C LYS A 234 26.13 6.07 9.45
N GLY A 235 26.89 6.05 8.36
CA GLY A 235 28.36 5.95 8.41
C GLY A 235 29.02 7.15 9.11
N ARG A 236 28.46 8.36 8.96
CA ARG A 236 28.94 9.56 9.69
C ARG A 236 28.58 9.55 11.18
N MET A 237 27.42 8.98 11.56
CA MET A 237 27.00 8.90 12.96
C MET A 237 27.66 7.75 13.73
N ASN A 238 28.15 6.72 13.05
CA ASN A 238 28.82 5.58 13.66
C ASN A 238 30.11 5.31 12.87
N PRO A 239 31.15 6.18 12.97
CA PRO A 239 32.41 5.92 12.32
C PRO A 239 33.00 4.61 12.90
N ALA A 240 33.51 3.74 12.01
CA ALA A 240 34.14 2.51 12.38
C ALA A 240 35.18 2.80 13.49
N PRO A 241 35.27 1.96 14.54
CA PRO A 241 36.21 2.21 15.64
C PRO A 241 37.64 2.40 15.09
N THR A 242 38.22 3.55 15.35
CA THR A 242 39.56 3.87 14.92
C THR A 242 40.50 2.79 15.47
N LYS A 243 41.47 2.32 14.69
CA LYS A 243 42.45 1.27 15.09
C LYS A 243 43.00 1.48 16.50
N ALA A 244 43.20 2.73 16.91
CA ALA A 244 43.62 3.11 18.26
C ALA A 244 42.66 2.73 19.39
N LYS A 245 41.35 2.57 19.10
CA LYS A 245 40.34 2.19 20.10
C LYS A 245 40.27 0.66 20.24
N VAL A 246 40.56 -0.07 19.17
CA VAL A 246 40.65 -1.55 19.18
C VAL A 246 41.88 -1.99 19.95
N GLU A 247 43.04 -1.33 19.77
CA GLU A 247 44.27 -1.65 20.50
C GLU A 247 44.20 -1.39 22.01
N ARG A 248 43.38 -0.42 22.46
CA ARG A 248 43.15 -0.18 23.89
C ARG A 248 42.23 -1.20 24.56
N THR A 249 41.43 -1.95 23.82
CA THR A 249 40.51 -2.95 24.37
C THR A 249 41.16 -4.33 24.48
N ILE A 250 42.30 -4.53 23.81
CA ILE A 250 43.06 -5.81 23.80
C ILE A 250 44.24 -5.79 24.80
N ARG A 251 44.57 -4.64 25.41
CA ARG A 251 45.50 -4.52 26.54
C ARG A 251 44.73 -4.45 27.86
#